data_bdb5fb4d4a42f5bd0cfbd44135f5cc3f
#
_entry.id   bdb5fb4d4a42f5bd0cfbd44135f5cc3f
#
_cell.length_a   1.000
_cell.length_b   1.000
_cell.length_c   1.000
_cell.angle_alpha   90.00
_cell.angle_beta   90.00
_cell.angle_gamma   90.00
#
_symmetry.space_group_name_H-M   'P 1'
#
loop_
_entity.id
_entity.type
_entity.pdbx_description
1 polymer ?
#
loop_
_entity_poly.entity_id
_entity_poly.type
_entity_poly.pdbx_seq_one_letter_code
_entity_poly.pdbx_strand_id
1 'polypeptide(L)'
;MNEVESFSEVRVESMSNINTDRYIAQLTGSDELWEPLWGLKTKLTETESYLLNSFPVRRLHFIHHSGCSYINTQHVATRLQHTLGVFSLVAYYCPDWYELRIAALLHDIGHSPFSHVLEQIEGIDHHKRTNELLYSPEISDILTKDNFEPSVILDLIEGNTISPLRNKDNKIHLDHLDSWVRSAQITGLLQSPAQLLPKLELEGNYISTDVDTAELLIQFIISEAKFHCSEVNIGPNVILKHLVSKLIDHNVVAVEAISEMTDSRLETLLLSCEQTKEEANRLFYHSQEIKVSRKAENDGSNQYSFVLNKLYLSEPVIKNGVVLVNSLTSYPMLERLSSFLGTYLISWND
;
A
#
# COMPACT_ATOMS: atom_id res chain seq x y z
N MET A 1 45.72 -35.70 9.41
CA MET A 1 46.07 -34.29 9.60
C MET A 1 44.85 -33.51 9.11
N ASN A 2 44.02 -33.12 10.05
CA ASN A 2 42.79 -32.39 9.77
C ASN A 2 43.06 -30.92 10.14
N GLU A 3 43.08 -30.06 9.17
CA GLU A 3 43.01 -28.61 9.40
C GLU A 3 41.57 -28.24 9.75
N VAL A 4 41.41 -27.81 10.99
CA VAL A 4 40.18 -27.18 11.46
C VAL A 4 40.33 -25.68 11.17
N GLU A 5 39.59 -25.16 10.16
CA GLU A 5 39.49 -23.73 9.92
C GLU A 5 38.85 -23.07 11.14
N SER A 6 39.58 -22.13 11.72
CA SER A 6 39.14 -21.32 12.84
C SER A 6 38.06 -20.31 12.34
N PHE A 7 36.85 -20.43 12.85
CA PHE A 7 35.84 -19.37 12.77
C PHE A 7 36.41 -18.13 13.48
N SER A 8 36.55 -17.03 12.72
CA SER A 8 36.93 -15.73 13.24
C SER A 8 35.90 -15.26 14.28
N GLU A 9 36.36 -14.99 15.48
CA GLU A 9 35.58 -14.36 16.54
C GLU A 9 34.97 -13.04 16.03
N VAL A 10 33.65 -13.00 15.89
CA VAL A 10 32.92 -11.75 15.77
C VAL A 10 33.10 -11.01 17.08
N ARG A 11 33.88 -9.93 17.08
CA ARG A 11 34.02 -9.03 18.23
C ARG A 11 32.63 -8.50 18.57
N VAL A 12 32.08 -8.98 19.67
CA VAL A 12 30.93 -8.35 20.33
C VAL A 12 31.46 -7.04 20.94
N GLU A 13 31.28 -5.93 20.26
CA GLU A 13 31.49 -4.60 20.86
C GLU A 13 30.64 -4.52 22.13
N SER A 14 31.26 -3.99 23.21
CA SER A 14 30.62 -3.93 24.52
C SER A 14 29.25 -3.25 24.42
N MET A 15 28.20 -3.89 24.90
CA MET A 15 26.79 -3.45 24.84
C MET A 15 26.50 -2.14 25.61
N SER A 16 27.51 -1.47 26.19
CA SER A 16 27.35 -0.29 27.04
C SER A 16 27.03 1.02 26.30
N ASN A 17 27.05 1.04 24.94
CA ASN A 17 26.74 2.23 24.13
C ASN A 17 25.79 1.92 22.96
N ILE A 18 24.98 0.89 23.05
CA ILE A 18 23.92 0.66 22.06
C ILE A 18 22.81 1.67 22.38
N ASN A 19 22.69 2.69 21.54
CA ASN A 19 21.53 3.57 21.57
C ASN A 19 20.30 2.73 21.19
N THR A 20 19.57 2.23 22.18
CA THR A 20 18.41 1.32 22.01
C THR A 20 17.26 1.98 21.26
N ASP A 21 17.22 3.32 21.19
CA ASP A 21 16.19 4.07 20.48
C ASP A 21 16.19 3.81 18.96
N ARG A 22 17.30 3.28 18.42
CA ARG A 22 17.39 2.90 16.99
C ARG A 22 16.70 1.58 16.64
N TYR A 23 16.33 0.78 17.64
CA TYR A 23 15.74 -0.55 17.41
C TYR A 23 14.24 -0.59 17.64
N ILE A 24 13.63 0.52 18.04
CA ILE A 24 12.19 0.59 18.32
C ILE A 24 11.57 1.69 17.44
N ALA A 25 10.82 1.29 16.42
CA ALA A 25 10.02 2.21 15.62
C ALA A 25 8.67 2.44 16.32
N GLN A 26 8.65 3.40 17.26
CA GLN A 26 7.43 3.76 17.98
C GLN A 26 6.47 4.54 17.09
N LEU A 27 5.17 4.24 17.21
CA LEU A 27 4.10 4.95 16.51
C LEU A 27 3.47 6.07 17.35
N THR A 28 3.73 6.09 18.66
CA THR A 28 3.09 7.03 19.61
C THR A 28 4.04 7.40 20.73
N GLY A 29 3.75 8.53 21.40
CA GLY A 29 4.48 8.93 22.61
C GLY A 29 5.82 9.61 22.36
N SER A 30 6.13 9.97 21.11
CA SER A 30 7.32 10.73 20.71
C SER A 30 6.92 11.91 19.83
N ASP A 31 7.70 12.97 19.87
CA ASP A 31 7.62 14.10 18.92
C ASP A 31 8.40 13.82 17.62
N GLU A 32 8.99 12.64 17.51
CA GLU A 32 9.71 12.18 16.33
C GLU A 32 9.21 10.81 15.89
N LEU A 33 9.01 10.68 14.58
CA LEU A 33 8.69 9.42 13.91
C LEU A 33 9.95 8.86 13.26
N TRP A 34 10.24 7.57 13.52
CA TRP A 34 11.23 6.80 12.77
C TRP A 34 10.53 5.90 11.75
N GLU A 35 10.80 6.14 10.48
CA GLU A 35 10.30 5.29 9.37
C GLU A 35 11.44 4.38 8.89
N PRO A 36 11.36 3.06 9.16
CA PRO A 36 12.49 2.15 8.97
C PRO A 36 12.76 1.77 7.51
N LEU A 37 11.76 1.80 6.62
CA LEU A 37 11.94 1.43 5.21
C LEU A 37 12.89 2.41 4.52
N TRP A 38 12.64 3.72 4.69
CA TRP A 38 13.42 4.79 4.10
C TRP A 38 14.58 5.24 4.97
N GLY A 39 14.63 4.79 6.24
CA GLY A 39 15.62 5.23 7.22
C GLY A 39 15.47 6.72 7.58
N LEU A 40 14.25 7.24 7.54
CA LEU A 40 13.96 8.65 7.81
C LEU A 40 13.51 8.87 9.24
N LYS A 41 13.98 9.97 9.82
CA LYS A 41 13.55 10.48 11.11
C LYS A 41 12.85 11.81 10.89
N THR A 42 11.57 11.88 11.22
CA THR A 42 10.73 13.04 10.97
C THR A 42 10.27 13.64 12.29
N LYS A 43 10.53 14.93 12.51
CA LYS A 43 9.97 15.68 13.62
C LYS A 43 8.51 15.99 13.31
N LEU A 44 7.62 15.63 14.24
CA LEU A 44 6.18 15.87 14.14
C LEU A 44 5.81 17.27 14.65
N THR A 45 4.86 17.90 13.99
CA THR A 45 4.12 19.02 14.57
C THR A 45 3.11 18.51 15.60
N GLU A 46 2.54 19.41 16.40
CA GLU A 46 1.49 19.03 17.35
C GLU A 46 0.25 18.47 16.62
N THR A 47 -0.19 19.10 15.53
CA THR A 47 -1.29 18.63 14.67
C THR A 47 -1.00 17.24 14.10
N GLU A 48 0.18 17.00 13.55
CA GLU A 48 0.57 15.69 13.00
C GLU A 48 0.57 14.60 14.08
N SER A 49 1.05 14.94 15.29
CA SER A 49 1.02 14.03 16.43
C SER A 49 -0.42 13.67 16.85
N TYR A 50 -1.34 14.64 16.89
CA TYR A 50 -2.76 14.37 17.17
C TYR A 50 -3.41 13.53 16.08
N LEU A 51 -3.17 13.84 14.80
CA LEU A 51 -3.70 13.07 13.67
C LEU A 51 -3.18 11.62 13.68
N LEU A 52 -1.89 11.42 13.94
CA LEU A 52 -1.29 10.08 14.04
C LEU A 52 -1.93 9.24 15.15
N ASN A 53 -2.41 9.88 16.22
CA ASN A 53 -3.09 9.22 17.34
C ASN A 53 -4.62 9.12 17.17
N SER A 54 -5.21 9.73 16.15
CA SER A 54 -6.63 9.64 15.86
C SER A 54 -7.05 8.23 15.45
N PHE A 55 -8.32 7.87 15.72
CA PHE A 55 -8.83 6.54 15.38
C PHE A 55 -8.75 6.21 13.88
N PRO A 56 -9.13 7.12 12.93
CA PRO A 56 -9.04 6.83 11.50
C PRO A 56 -7.62 6.47 11.04
N VAL A 57 -6.60 7.19 11.51
CA VAL A 57 -5.20 6.91 11.17
C VAL A 57 -4.71 5.63 11.86
N ARG A 58 -5.00 5.46 13.16
CA ARG A 58 -4.59 4.26 13.92
C ARG A 58 -5.22 2.98 13.38
N ARG A 59 -6.45 3.04 12.87
CA ARG A 59 -7.16 1.91 12.27
C ARG A 59 -6.39 1.31 11.09
N LEU A 60 -5.66 2.13 10.33
CA LEU A 60 -4.84 1.68 9.19
C LEU A 60 -3.76 0.65 9.56
N HIS A 61 -3.37 0.59 10.84
CA HIS A 61 -2.44 -0.43 11.35
C HIS A 61 -3.02 -1.86 11.30
N PHE A 62 -4.33 -1.97 11.20
CA PHE A 62 -5.08 -3.22 11.21
C PHE A 62 -5.72 -3.53 9.85
N ILE A 63 -5.22 -2.90 8.77
CA ILE A 63 -5.64 -3.11 7.39
C ILE A 63 -4.41 -3.46 6.57
N HIS A 64 -4.41 -4.63 5.92
CA HIS A 64 -3.33 -5.03 5.02
C HIS A 64 -3.36 -4.21 3.74
N HIS A 65 -2.19 -3.65 3.39
CA HIS A 65 -2.03 -2.82 2.19
C HIS A 65 -2.34 -3.58 0.90
N SER A 66 -1.90 -4.83 0.79
CA SER A 66 -2.04 -5.68 -0.39
C SER A 66 -3.34 -6.51 -0.39
N GLY A 67 -4.36 -6.12 0.38
CA GLY A 67 -5.64 -6.83 0.42
C GLY A 67 -5.53 -8.24 0.98
N CYS A 68 -6.35 -9.17 0.45
CA CYS A 68 -6.42 -10.55 0.93
C CYS A 68 -5.23 -11.42 0.49
N SER A 69 -4.35 -10.94 -0.39
CA SER A 69 -3.19 -11.71 -0.86
C SER A 69 -2.17 -12.05 0.25
N TYR A 70 -2.23 -11.36 1.41
CA TYR A 70 -1.39 -11.67 2.55
C TYR A 70 -1.51 -13.13 3.04
N ILE A 71 -2.65 -13.79 2.79
CA ILE A 71 -2.84 -15.20 3.17
C ILE A 71 -1.94 -16.16 2.38
N ASN A 72 -1.49 -15.77 1.19
CA ASN A 72 -0.68 -16.58 0.26
C ASN A 72 0.73 -16.01 0.03
N THR A 73 1.03 -14.83 0.54
CA THR A 73 2.28 -14.13 0.24
C THR A 73 2.87 -13.48 1.49
N GLN A 74 4.08 -12.97 1.37
CA GLN A 74 4.72 -12.19 2.44
C GLN A 74 4.40 -10.68 2.36
N HIS A 75 3.43 -10.27 1.53
CA HIS A 75 2.96 -8.89 1.44
C HIS A 75 2.03 -8.55 2.62
N VAL A 76 2.59 -8.51 3.81
CA VAL A 76 1.88 -8.31 5.09
C VAL A 76 1.97 -6.88 5.62
N ALA A 77 2.55 -5.96 4.85
CA ALA A 77 2.61 -4.56 5.25
C ALA A 77 1.20 -3.98 5.46
N THR A 78 1.06 -3.14 6.48
CA THR A 78 -0.21 -2.48 6.78
C THR A 78 -0.33 -1.15 6.06
N ARG A 79 -1.57 -0.66 5.90
CA ARG A 79 -1.83 0.68 5.38
C ARG A 79 -1.13 1.77 6.18
N LEU A 80 -1.06 1.62 7.51
CA LEU A 80 -0.34 2.60 8.34
C LEU A 80 1.16 2.63 8.01
N GLN A 81 1.80 1.48 7.78
CA GLN A 81 3.21 1.47 7.40
C GLN A 81 3.45 2.20 6.08
N HIS A 82 2.59 1.99 5.09
CA HIS A 82 2.59 2.74 3.84
C HIS A 82 2.36 4.24 4.07
N THR A 83 1.31 4.60 4.79
CA THR A 83 0.99 6.01 5.12
C THR A 83 2.15 6.73 5.79
N LEU A 84 2.84 6.08 6.73
CA LEU A 84 4.02 6.65 7.40
C LEU A 84 5.22 6.78 6.48
N GLY A 85 5.41 5.85 5.54
CA GLY A 85 6.42 5.94 4.49
C GLY A 85 6.19 7.14 3.58
N VAL A 86 4.96 7.30 3.08
CA VAL A 86 4.55 8.45 2.26
C VAL A 86 4.71 9.76 3.03
N PHE A 87 4.23 9.82 4.27
CA PHE A 87 4.41 11.00 5.14
C PHE A 87 5.88 11.38 5.32
N SER A 88 6.74 10.39 5.62
CA SER A 88 8.16 10.63 5.84
C SER A 88 8.87 11.11 4.57
N LEU A 89 8.50 10.59 3.40
CA LEU A 89 8.98 11.08 2.10
C LEU A 89 8.53 12.51 1.83
N VAL A 90 7.26 12.84 2.08
CA VAL A 90 6.73 14.20 1.94
C VAL A 90 7.45 15.16 2.89
N ALA A 91 7.64 14.77 4.15
CA ALA A 91 8.37 15.60 5.12
C ALA A 91 9.85 15.79 4.75
N TYR A 92 10.46 14.80 4.09
CA TYR A 92 11.85 14.88 3.63
C TYR A 92 12.01 15.84 2.43
N TYR A 93 11.12 15.75 1.43
CA TYR A 93 11.22 16.57 0.22
C TYR A 93 10.56 17.94 0.35
N CYS A 94 9.51 18.06 1.15
CA CYS A 94 8.70 19.25 1.33
C CYS A 94 8.51 19.58 2.83
N PRO A 95 9.60 19.81 3.60
CA PRO A 95 9.53 19.91 5.06
C PRO A 95 8.62 21.01 5.57
N ASP A 96 8.52 22.13 4.83
CA ASP A 96 7.77 23.32 5.21
C ASP A 96 6.36 23.39 4.60
N TRP A 97 5.95 22.38 3.82
CA TRP A 97 4.60 22.31 3.25
C TRP A 97 3.69 21.48 4.15
N TYR A 98 3.21 22.09 5.23
CA TYR A 98 2.48 21.40 6.29
C TYR A 98 1.15 20.81 5.82
N GLU A 99 0.40 21.48 4.93
CA GLU A 99 -0.83 20.93 4.36
C GLU A 99 -0.57 19.64 3.58
N LEU A 100 0.54 19.58 2.84
CA LEU A 100 0.92 18.38 2.10
C LEU A 100 1.35 17.24 3.04
N ARG A 101 2.05 17.55 4.13
CA ARG A 101 2.41 16.57 5.16
C ARG A 101 1.18 16.00 5.84
N ILE A 102 0.19 16.85 6.16
CA ILE A 102 -1.11 16.43 6.69
C ILE A 102 -1.87 15.59 5.67
N ALA A 103 -1.92 16.01 4.40
CA ALA A 103 -2.53 15.23 3.32
C ALA A 103 -1.90 13.83 3.20
N ALA A 104 -0.58 13.72 3.33
CA ALA A 104 0.11 12.43 3.33
C ALA A 104 -0.26 11.52 4.52
N LEU A 105 -0.55 12.08 5.71
CA LEU A 105 -1.05 11.29 6.85
C LEU A 105 -2.50 10.84 6.67
N LEU A 106 -3.31 11.58 5.92
CA LEU A 106 -4.74 11.38 5.83
C LEU A 106 -5.20 10.75 4.50
N HIS A 107 -4.32 10.53 3.51
CA HIS A 107 -4.73 10.12 2.17
C HIS A 107 -5.45 8.75 2.13
N ASP A 108 -5.13 7.87 3.05
CA ASP A 108 -5.59 6.48 3.09
C ASP A 108 -6.65 6.20 4.20
N ILE A 109 -7.06 7.21 5.01
CA ILE A 109 -7.92 6.97 6.18
C ILE A 109 -9.28 6.36 5.85
N GLY A 110 -9.77 6.54 4.61
CA GLY A 110 -11.04 6.01 4.13
C GLY A 110 -11.02 4.55 3.72
N HIS A 111 -9.85 3.88 3.67
CA HIS A 111 -9.78 2.49 3.22
C HIS A 111 -10.62 1.55 4.08
N SER A 112 -11.38 0.69 3.39
CA SER A 112 -12.11 -0.43 3.97
C SER A 112 -11.17 -1.59 4.33
N PRO A 113 -11.61 -2.58 5.12
CA PRO A 113 -10.85 -3.81 5.35
C PRO A 113 -10.35 -4.42 4.04
N PHE A 114 -9.13 -4.98 4.07
CA PHE A 114 -8.45 -5.56 2.90
C PHE A 114 -8.26 -4.56 1.75
N SER A 115 -8.19 -3.25 2.05
CA SER A 115 -7.85 -2.20 1.09
C SER A 115 -8.84 -2.10 -0.08
N HIS A 116 -8.35 -2.09 -1.32
CA HIS A 116 -9.15 -1.92 -2.54
C HIS A 116 -10.08 -3.10 -2.90
N VAL A 117 -9.99 -4.24 -2.19
CA VAL A 117 -10.71 -5.47 -2.55
C VAL A 117 -12.21 -5.26 -2.60
N LEU A 118 -12.74 -4.44 -1.71
CA LEU A 118 -14.19 -4.24 -1.54
C LEU A 118 -14.76 -3.09 -2.37
N GLU A 119 -13.95 -2.27 -3.04
CA GLU A 119 -14.41 -1.08 -3.78
C GLU A 119 -15.32 -1.35 -4.98
N GLN A 120 -15.39 -2.60 -5.43
CA GLN A 120 -16.37 -3.00 -6.45
C GLN A 120 -17.77 -3.31 -5.87
N ILE A 121 -17.93 -3.24 -4.54
CA ILE A 121 -19.21 -3.35 -3.86
C ILE A 121 -19.84 -1.96 -3.82
N GLU A 122 -21.08 -1.84 -4.30
CA GLU A 122 -21.80 -0.55 -4.28
C GLU A 122 -21.89 0.00 -2.85
N GLY A 123 -21.54 1.26 -2.71
CA GLY A 123 -21.52 1.95 -1.41
C GLY A 123 -20.15 1.92 -0.70
N ILE A 124 -19.17 1.14 -1.17
CA ILE A 124 -17.79 1.14 -0.64
C ILE A 124 -16.88 1.92 -1.57
N ASP A 125 -16.44 3.10 -1.13
CA ASP A 125 -15.55 4.00 -1.86
C ASP A 125 -14.64 4.73 -0.85
N HIS A 126 -13.33 4.43 -0.90
CA HIS A 126 -12.38 5.00 0.06
C HIS A 126 -12.19 6.52 -0.15
N HIS A 127 -12.31 7.05 -1.37
CA HIS A 127 -12.23 8.50 -1.61
C HIS A 127 -13.40 9.23 -0.94
N LYS A 128 -14.62 8.73 -1.16
CA LYS A 128 -15.81 9.27 -0.49
C LYS A 128 -15.67 9.17 1.03
N ARG A 129 -15.21 8.03 1.54
CA ARG A 129 -15.02 7.84 2.98
C ARG A 129 -13.92 8.74 3.55
N THR A 130 -12.81 8.94 2.84
CA THR A 130 -11.76 9.90 3.23
C THR A 130 -12.34 11.31 3.35
N ASN A 131 -13.13 11.75 2.37
CA ASN A 131 -13.83 13.04 2.44
C ASN A 131 -14.73 13.14 3.69
N GLU A 132 -15.60 12.16 3.93
CA GLU A 132 -16.46 12.15 5.13
C GLU A 132 -15.66 12.23 6.43
N LEU A 133 -14.53 11.49 6.53
CA LEU A 133 -13.68 11.47 7.71
C LEU A 133 -12.95 12.79 7.93
N LEU A 134 -12.49 13.47 6.86
CA LEU A 134 -11.86 14.79 6.96
C LEU A 134 -12.77 15.84 7.61
N TYR A 135 -14.08 15.75 7.32
CA TYR A 135 -15.09 16.63 7.92
C TYR A 135 -15.72 16.09 9.21
N SER A 136 -15.30 14.92 9.67
CA SER A 136 -15.75 14.40 10.99
C SER A 136 -15.20 15.26 12.12
N PRO A 137 -15.92 15.38 13.24
CA PRO A 137 -15.45 16.17 14.39
C PRO A 137 -14.06 15.78 14.87
N GLU A 138 -13.72 14.48 14.85
CA GLU A 138 -12.41 13.98 15.31
C GLU A 138 -11.25 14.55 14.50
N ILE A 139 -11.36 14.64 13.18
CA ILE A 139 -10.28 15.14 12.32
C ILE A 139 -10.40 16.66 12.15
N SER A 140 -11.59 17.19 11.89
CA SER A 140 -11.78 18.62 11.64
C SER A 140 -11.41 19.49 12.84
N ASP A 141 -11.69 19.04 14.07
CA ASP A 141 -11.32 19.77 15.29
C ASP A 141 -9.79 19.83 15.47
N ILE A 142 -9.07 18.78 15.08
CA ILE A 142 -7.60 18.77 15.10
C ILE A 142 -7.05 19.76 14.06
N LEU A 143 -7.57 19.74 12.84
CA LEU A 143 -7.11 20.61 11.77
C LEU A 143 -7.36 22.09 12.04
N THR A 144 -8.55 22.43 12.55
CA THR A 144 -8.95 23.82 12.79
C THR A 144 -8.18 24.50 13.92
N LYS A 145 -7.60 23.77 14.87
CA LYS A 145 -6.74 24.33 15.92
C LYS A 145 -5.56 25.12 15.36
N ASP A 146 -4.96 24.65 14.27
CA ASP A 146 -3.81 25.28 13.61
C ASP A 146 -4.21 25.94 12.28
N ASN A 147 -5.52 26.20 12.08
CA ASN A 147 -6.11 26.86 10.91
C ASN A 147 -5.88 26.12 9.58
N PHE A 148 -5.82 24.78 9.59
CA PHE A 148 -5.82 23.98 8.37
C PHE A 148 -7.24 23.76 7.87
N GLU A 149 -7.46 24.05 6.59
CA GLU A 149 -8.78 23.89 5.94
C GLU A 149 -8.92 22.47 5.36
N PRO A 150 -9.93 21.68 5.79
CA PRO A 150 -10.14 20.31 5.28
C PRO A 150 -10.26 20.24 3.75
N SER A 151 -10.84 21.27 3.10
CA SER A 151 -10.95 21.34 1.64
C SER A 151 -9.59 21.42 0.93
N VAL A 152 -8.63 22.16 1.48
CA VAL A 152 -7.26 22.24 0.94
C VAL A 152 -6.55 20.90 1.06
N ILE A 153 -6.71 20.22 2.20
CA ILE A 153 -6.15 18.88 2.42
C ILE A 153 -6.77 17.87 1.45
N LEU A 154 -8.10 17.93 1.25
CA LEU A 154 -8.80 17.06 0.31
C LEU A 154 -8.31 17.26 -1.14
N ASP A 155 -8.15 18.50 -1.58
CA ASP A 155 -7.65 18.82 -2.92
C ASP A 155 -6.22 18.28 -3.17
N LEU A 156 -5.38 18.25 -2.15
CA LEU A 156 -4.05 17.63 -2.22
C LEU A 156 -4.15 16.09 -2.31
N ILE A 157 -5.02 15.48 -1.51
CA ILE A 157 -5.25 14.02 -1.50
C ILE A 157 -5.80 13.55 -2.86
N GLU A 158 -6.74 14.29 -3.45
CA GLU A 158 -7.36 13.93 -4.72
C GLU A 158 -6.52 14.33 -5.96
N GLY A 159 -5.42 15.06 -5.75
CA GLY A 159 -4.57 15.58 -6.82
C GLY A 159 -5.28 16.67 -7.67
N ASN A 160 -6.24 17.39 -7.09
CA ASN A 160 -6.82 18.61 -7.66
C ASN A 160 -5.83 19.77 -7.54
N THR A 161 -5.08 19.80 -6.43
CA THR A 161 -3.87 20.62 -6.30
C THR A 161 -2.67 19.77 -6.68
N ILE A 162 -1.91 20.22 -7.68
CA ILE A 162 -0.71 19.52 -8.17
C ILE A 162 0.35 19.49 -7.06
N SER A 163 0.82 18.29 -6.71
CA SER A 163 1.80 18.08 -5.65
C SER A 163 2.62 16.81 -5.87
N PRO A 164 3.75 16.63 -5.16
CA PRO A 164 4.51 15.38 -5.23
C PRO A 164 3.78 14.17 -4.61
N LEU A 165 2.74 14.39 -3.81
CA LEU A 165 1.96 13.30 -3.20
C LEU A 165 1.18 12.54 -4.28
N ARG A 166 0.52 13.25 -5.19
CA ARG A 166 -0.29 12.66 -6.26
C ARG A 166 -0.30 13.55 -7.50
N ASN A 167 -0.17 12.96 -8.68
CA ASN A 167 -0.30 13.66 -9.95
C ASN A 167 -1.19 12.88 -10.94
N LYS A 168 -1.61 13.56 -12.02
CA LYS A 168 -2.44 12.99 -13.09
C LYS A 168 -1.64 12.73 -14.38
N ASP A 169 -0.31 12.94 -14.36
CA ASP A 169 0.56 12.94 -15.54
C ASP A 169 1.26 11.59 -15.79
N ASN A 170 0.81 10.54 -15.11
CA ASN A 170 1.40 9.21 -15.19
C ASN A 170 2.92 9.18 -14.86
N LYS A 171 3.37 10.07 -13.99
CA LYS A 171 4.73 10.11 -13.45
C LYS A 171 4.74 9.57 -12.02
N ILE A 172 5.90 9.06 -11.59
CA ILE A 172 6.06 8.55 -10.23
C ILE A 172 5.84 9.69 -9.24
N HIS A 173 4.92 9.50 -8.31
CA HIS A 173 4.67 10.35 -7.17
C HIS A 173 4.94 9.58 -5.86
N LEU A 174 5.01 10.30 -4.72
CA LEU A 174 5.51 9.74 -3.47
C LEU A 174 4.64 8.59 -2.91
N ASP A 175 3.33 8.63 -3.12
CA ASP A 175 2.42 7.55 -2.74
C ASP A 175 2.78 6.24 -3.48
N HIS A 176 2.80 6.24 -4.81
CA HIS A 176 3.20 5.06 -5.58
C HIS A 176 4.65 4.63 -5.33
N LEU A 177 5.57 5.57 -5.14
CA LEU A 177 6.97 5.28 -4.86
C LEU A 177 7.11 4.42 -3.59
N ASP A 178 6.45 4.80 -2.48
CA ASP A 178 6.50 4.02 -1.25
C ASP A 178 5.92 2.61 -1.45
N SER A 179 4.76 2.50 -2.11
CA SER A 179 4.13 1.21 -2.40
C SER A 179 5.07 0.26 -3.15
N TRP A 180 5.68 0.72 -4.25
CA TRP A 180 6.55 -0.12 -5.08
C TRP A 180 7.86 -0.48 -4.40
N VAL A 181 8.46 0.45 -3.66
CA VAL A 181 9.70 0.20 -2.90
C VAL A 181 9.45 -0.78 -1.75
N ARG A 182 8.32 -0.66 -1.07
CA ARG A 182 7.90 -1.57 0.00
C ARG A 182 7.68 -2.99 -0.53
N SER A 183 7.00 -3.13 -1.66
CA SER A 183 6.81 -4.41 -2.33
C SER A 183 8.13 -4.99 -2.87
N ALA A 184 9.00 -4.16 -3.46
CA ALA A 184 10.32 -4.56 -3.93
C ALA A 184 11.24 -5.08 -2.81
N GLN A 185 11.14 -4.53 -1.61
CA GLN A 185 11.84 -5.04 -0.44
C GLN A 185 11.33 -6.43 -0.05
N ILE A 186 10.02 -6.64 -0.02
CA ILE A 186 9.40 -7.94 0.31
C ILE A 186 9.82 -9.02 -0.69
N THR A 187 9.85 -8.68 -1.98
CA THR A 187 10.24 -9.61 -3.05
C THR A 187 11.75 -9.81 -3.19
N GLY A 188 12.56 -9.09 -2.42
CA GLY A 188 14.02 -9.18 -2.46
C GLY A 188 14.67 -8.48 -3.65
N LEU A 189 13.90 -7.72 -4.45
CA LEU A 189 14.44 -6.91 -5.54
C LEU A 189 15.26 -5.72 -5.03
N LEU A 190 14.98 -5.27 -3.82
CA LEU A 190 15.69 -4.19 -3.15
C LEU A 190 15.99 -4.57 -1.69
N GLN A 191 17.28 -4.71 -1.36
CA GLN A 191 17.68 -5.10 0.00
C GLN A 191 17.72 -3.93 0.99
N SER A 192 18.05 -2.74 0.52
CA SER A 192 18.23 -1.54 1.36
C SER A 192 17.53 -0.34 0.76
N PRO A 193 16.22 -0.16 1.00
CA PRO A 193 15.44 0.96 0.47
C PRO A 193 16.03 2.33 0.83
N ALA A 194 16.56 2.50 2.03
CA ALA A 194 17.20 3.75 2.46
C ALA A 194 18.39 4.18 1.56
N GLN A 195 19.04 3.24 0.88
CA GLN A 195 20.13 3.54 -0.06
C GLN A 195 19.62 4.06 -1.41
N LEU A 196 18.34 3.90 -1.70
CA LEU A 196 17.71 4.45 -2.90
C LEU A 196 17.48 5.97 -2.75
N LEU A 197 17.14 6.43 -1.55
CA LEU A 197 16.75 7.81 -1.29
C LEU A 197 17.75 8.87 -1.81
N PRO A 198 19.08 8.74 -1.62
CA PRO A 198 20.05 9.71 -2.15
C PRO A 198 20.13 9.78 -3.68
N LYS A 199 19.59 8.80 -4.38
CA LYS A 199 19.55 8.74 -5.86
C LYS A 199 18.30 9.38 -6.46
N LEU A 200 17.32 9.67 -5.61
CA LEU A 200 16.04 10.26 -5.98
C LEU A 200 16.07 11.76 -5.67
N GLU A 201 15.57 12.56 -6.59
CA GLU A 201 15.41 14.00 -6.42
C GLU A 201 13.97 14.40 -6.73
N LEU A 202 13.48 15.42 -6.05
CA LEU A 202 12.20 16.02 -6.39
C LEU A 202 12.45 17.16 -7.39
N GLU A 203 11.98 16.98 -8.63
CA GLU A 203 12.01 18.00 -9.68
C GLU A 203 10.60 18.51 -9.95
N GLY A 204 10.27 19.67 -9.41
CA GLY A 204 8.90 20.14 -9.37
C GLY A 204 7.99 19.23 -8.53
N ASN A 205 7.10 18.50 -9.17
CA ASN A 205 6.18 17.57 -8.50
C ASN A 205 6.47 16.08 -8.84
N TYR A 206 7.61 15.78 -9.43
CA TYR A 206 7.95 14.44 -9.89
C TYR A 206 9.26 13.96 -9.27
N ILE A 207 9.34 12.65 -9.11
CA ILE A 207 10.61 12.00 -8.73
C ILE A 207 11.46 11.82 -9.98
N SER A 208 12.64 12.47 -9.98
CA SER A 208 13.67 12.33 -11.01
C SER A 208 14.87 11.54 -10.48
N THR A 209 15.57 10.85 -11.39
CA THR A 209 16.70 10.00 -11.02
C THR A 209 17.66 9.79 -12.21
N ASP A 210 18.79 9.12 -11.97
CA ASP A 210 19.69 8.65 -13.02
C ASP A 210 19.10 7.46 -13.78
N VAL A 211 19.75 7.09 -14.90
CA VAL A 211 19.30 6.02 -15.82
C VAL A 211 19.25 4.66 -15.11
N ASP A 212 20.28 4.31 -14.33
CA ASP A 212 20.37 3.00 -13.67
C ASP A 212 19.28 2.84 -12.62
N THR A 213 19.02 3.91 -11.88
CA THR A 213 17.96 3.93 -10.87
C THR A 213 16.57 3.95 -11.53
N ALA A 214 16.39 4.62 -12.67
CA ALA A 214 15.15 4.57 -13.44
C ALA A 214 14.84 3.14 -13.94
N GLU A 215 15.85 2.41 -14.45
CA GLU A 215 15.72 0.98 -14.80
C GLU A 215 15.26 0.14 -13.61
N LEU A 216 15.83 0.39 -12.44
CA LEU A 216 15.45 -0.31 -11.20
C LEU A 216 13.99 -0.01 -10.81
N LEU A 217 13.58 1.25 -10.87
CA LEU A 217 12.19 1.66 -10.57
C LEU A 217 11.20 1.01 -11.55
N ILE A 218 11.52 0.91 -12.83
CA ILE A 218 10.69 0.19 -13.81
C ILE A 218 10.57 -1.30 -13.45
N GLN A 219 11.63 -1.93 -12.96
CA GLN A 219 11.56 -3.32 -12.51
C GLN A 219 10.62 -3.47 -11.31
N PHE A 220 10.57 -2.51 -10.37
CA PHE A 220 9.62 -2.52 -9.26
C PHE A 220 8.18 -2.42 -9.76
N ILE A 221 7.91 -1.49 -10.70
CA ILE A 221 6.60 -1.31 -11.31
C ILE A 221 6.15 -2.60 -12.01
N ILE A 222 7.04 -3.25 -12.75
CA ILE A 222 6.76 -4.52 -13.43
C ILE A 222 6.47 -5.62 -12.42
N SER A 223 7.25 -5.70 -11.35
CA SER A 223 7.06 -6.69 -10.27
C SER A 223 5.69 -6.53 -9.60
N GLU A 224 5.35 -5.31 -9.24
CA GLU A 224 4.08 -4.97 -8.61
C GLU A 224 2.89 -5.25 -9.54
N ALA A 225 2.98 -4.85 -10.81
CA ALA A 225 1.94 -5.13 -11.79
C ALA A 225 1.75 -6.64 -12.01
N LYS A 226 2.82 -7.42 -12.05
CA LYS A 226 2.75 -8.89 -12.12
C LYS A 226 2.12 -9.49 -10.85
N PHE A 227 2.45 -8.95 -9.69
CA PHE A 227 1.83 -9.37 -8.44
C PHE A 227 0.31 -9.13 -8.48
N HIS A 228 -0.13 -7.95 -8.89
CA HIS A 228 -1.55 -7.62 -9.04
C HIS A 228 -2.30 -8.52 -10.03
N CYS A 229 -1.62 -9.01 -11.07
CA CYS A 229 -2.17 -9.92 -12.08
C CYS A 229 -2.05 -11.41 -11.70
N SER A 230 -1.39 -11.74 -10.59
CA SER A 230 -1.11 -13.12 -10.20
C SER A 230 -2.35 -13.82 -9.63
N GLU A 231 -2.35 -15.14 -9.75
CA GLU A 231 -3.40 -15.99 -9.17
C GLU A 231 -3.50 -15.84 -7.66
N VAL A 232 -2.35 -15.70 -6.97
CA VAL A 232 -2.27 -15.54 -5.51
C VAL A 232 -2.84 -14.22 -5.01
N ASN A 233 -3.01 -13.24 -5.89
CA ASN A 233 -3.68 -11.98 -5.58
C ASN A 233 -5.14 -11.98 -6.06
N ILE A 234 -5.40 -12.30 -7.34
CA ILE A 234 -6.74 -12.21 -7.93
C ILE A 234 -7.71 -13.17 -7.24
N GLY A 235 -7.33 -14.44 -7.08
CA GLY A 235 -8.21 -15.48 -6.55
C GLY A 235 -8.77 -15.14 -5.16
N PRO A 236 -7.91 -14.94 -4.15
CA PRO A 236 -8.36 -14.61 -2.80
C PRO A 236 -9.17 -13.33 -2.72
N ASN A 237 -8.77 -12.28 -3.45
CA ASN A 237 -9.49 -11.00 -3.44
C ASN A 237 -10.90 -11.13 -4.00
N VAL A 238 -11.10 -11.89 -5.08
CA VAL A 238 -12.42 -12.11 -5.69
C VAL A 238 -13.33 -12.91 -4.78
N ILE A 239 -12.81 -13.98 -4.17
CA ILE A 239 -13.60 -14.81 -3.24
C ILE A 239 -13.96 -14.00 -2.00
N LEU A 240 -13.03 -13.26 -1.41
CA LEU A 240 -13.32 -12.39 -0.27
C LEU A 240 -14.43 -11.40 -0.58
N LYS A 241 -14.34 -10.70 -1.72
CA LYS A 241 -15.39 -9.77 -2.16
C LYS A 241 -16.76 -10.45 -2.25
N HIS A 242 -16.80 -11.66 -2.82
CA HIS A 242 -18.04 -12.42 -2.93
C HIS A 242 -18.62 -12.80 -1.56
N LEU A 243 -17.78 -13.23 -0.63
CA LEU A 243 -18.18 -13.53 0.74
C LEU A 243 -18.76 -12.30 1.47
N VAL A 244 -18.14 -11.14 1.28
CA VAL A 244 -18.65 -9.88 1.84
C VAL A 244 -19.98 -9.50 1.20
N SER A 245 -20.14 -9.66 -0.13
CA SER A 245 -21.43 -9.43 -0.80
C SER A 245 -22.53 -10.34 -0.22
N LYS A 246 -22.23 -11.61 0.07
CA LYS A 246 -23.19 -12.53 0.73
C LYS A 246 -23.64 -11.99 2.11
N LEU A 247 -22.74 -11.45 2.92
CA LEU A 247 -23.10 -10.85 4.22
C LEU A 247 -24.10 -9.69 4.05
N ILE A 248 -23.87 -8.85 3.05
CA ILE A 248 -24.73 -7.70 2.74
C ILE A 248 -26.09 -8.17 2.21
N ASP A 249 -26.11 -9.06 1.24
CA ASP A 249 -27.34 -9.59 0.61
C ASP A 249 -28.25 -10.28 1.62
N HIS A 250 -27.67 -10.92 2.63
CA HIS A 250 -28.42 -11.56 3.71
C HIS A 250 -28.71 -10.62 4.90
N ASN A 251 -28.43 -9.32 4.77
CA ASN A 251 -28.62 -8.32 5.84
C ASN A 251 -27.92 -8.65 7.17
N VAL A 252 -26.78 -9.36 7.11
CA VAL A 252 -25.97 -9.67 8.30
C VAL A 252 -25.22 -8.42 8.77
N VAL A 253 -24.81 -7.58 7.84
CA VAL A 253 -24.09 -6.34 8.11
C VAL A 253 -24.45 -5.26 7.08
N ALA A 254 -24.54 -4.01 7.53
CA ALA A 254 -24.71 -2.86 6.65
C ALA A 254 -23.38 -2.49 5.98
N VAL A 255 -23.46 -1.96 4.76
CA VAL A 255 -22.27 -1.56 3.96
C VAL A 255 -21.42 -0.54 4.72
N GLU A 256 -22.05 0.44 5.35
CA GLU A 256 -21.38 1.50 6.12
C GLU A 256 -20.57 0.92 7.29
N ALA A 257 -21.12 -0.08 7.96
CA ALA A 257 -20.45 -0.73 9.09
C ALA A 257 -19.20 -1.51 8.66
N ILE A 258 -19.16 -2.05 7.43
CA ILE A 258 -17.99 -2.73 6.90
C ILE A 258 -16.82 -1.76 6.75
N SER A 259 -17.06 -0.55 6.25
CA SER A 259 -16.02 0.45 6.01
C SER A 259 -15.31 0.91 7.30
N GLU A 260 -15.92 0.66 8.48
CA GLU A 260 -15.33 0.97 9.79
C GLU A 260 -14.58 -0.20 10.43
N MET A 261 -14.67 -1.39 9.86
CA MET A 261 -14.01 -2.58 10.41
C MET A 261 -12.50 -2.57 10.14
N THR A 262 -11.81 -3.43 10.85
CA THR A 262 -10.45 -3.89 10.54
C THR A 262 -10.54 -5.24 9.82
N ASP A 263 -9.43 -5.69 9.22
CA ASP A 263 -9.37 -6.98 8.53
C ASP A 263 -9.80 -8.12 9.46
N SER A 264 -9.23 -8.18 10.66
CA SER A 264 -9.52 -9.24 11.63
C SER A 264 -10.98 -9.26 12.10
N ARG A 265 -11.63 -8.08 12.19
CA ARG A 265 -13.05 -8.00 12.54
C ARG A 265 -13.92 -8.55 11.42
N LEU A 266 -13.62 -8.21 10.17
CA LEU A 266 -14.35 -8.74 9.02
C LEU A 266 -14.10 -10.24 8.84
N GLU A 267 -12.86 -10.71 8.98
CA GLU A 267 -12.50 -12.12 8.97
C GLU A 267 -13.30 -12.92 10.01
N THR A 268 -13.34 -12.44 11.25
CA THR A 268 -14.12 -13.07 12.33
C THR A 268 -15.59 -13.16 11.98
N LEU A 269 -16.17 -12.12 11.39
CA LEU A 269 -17.56 -12.11 10.95
C LEU A 269 -17.80 -13.16 9.87
N LEU A 270 -16.93 -13.23 8.86
CA LEU A 270 -17.02 -14.20 7.76
C LEU A 270 -16.91 -15.65 8.25
N LEU A 271 -16.01 -15.93 9.19
CA LEU A 271 -15.78 -17.25 9.75
C LEU A 271 -16.90 -17.71 10.73
N SER A 272 -17.66 -16.78 11.30
CA SER A 272 -18.72 -17.09 12.26
C SER A 272 -20.13 -17.11 11.66
N CYS A 273 -20.34 -16.50 10.50
CA CYS A 273 -21.65 -16.41 9.85
C CYS A 273 -22.00 -17.71 9.10
N GLU A 274 -23.20 -18.27 9.33
CA GLU A 274 -23.66 -19.52 8.70
C GLU A 274 -23.61 -19.48 7.18
N GLN A 275 -23.83 -18.31 6.55
CA GLN A 275 -23.88 -18.14 5.10
C GLN A 275 -22.50 -18.13 4.45
N THR A 276 -21.44 -17.89 5.23
CA THR A 276 -20.09 -17.66 4.70
C THR A 276 -19.02 -18.56 5.30
N LYS A 277 -19.24 -19.11 6.52
CA LYS A 277 -18.21 -19.78 7.34
C LYS A 277 -17.45 -20.90 6.62
N GLU A 278 -18.12 -21.73 5.81
CA GLU A 278 -17.49 -22.86 5.12
C GLU A 278 -16.53 -22.37 4.05
N GLU A 279 -16.99 -21.45 3.20
CA GLU A 279 -16.18 -20.89 2.13
C GLU A 279 -15.11 -19.92 2.66
N ALA A 280 -15.40 -19.18 3.74
CA ALA A 280 -14.41 -18.35 4.43
C ALA A 280 -13.31 -19.21 5.05
N ASN A 281 -13.64 -20.35 5.65
CA ASN A 281 -12.64 -21.29 6.16
C ASN A 281 -11.74 -21.81 5.03
N ARG A 282 -12.33 -22.16 3.89
CA ARG A 282 -11.58 -22.54 2.69
C ARG A 282 -10.66 -21.42 2.21
N LEU A 283 -11.15 -20.19 2.15
CA LEU A 283 -10.36 -19.02 1.73
C LEU A 283 -9.13 -18.80 2.64
N PHE A 284 -9.34 -18.75 3.95
CA PHE A 284 -8.26 -18.39 4.87
C PHE A 284 -7.26 -19.52 5.16
N TYR A 285 -7.68 -20.78 5.08
CA TYR A 285 -6.83 -21.92 5.48
C TYR A 285 -6.54 -22.93 4.36
N HIS A 286 -7.22 -22.84 3.21
CA HIS A 286 -7.06 -23.74 2.07
C HIS A 286 -6.99 -22.99 0.74
N SER A 287 -6.45 -21.78 0.75
CA SER A 287 -6.36 -20.88 -0.42
C SER A 287 -5.55 -21.45 -1.60
N GLN A 288 -4.69 -22.46 -1.35
CA GLN A 288 -3.98 -23.20 -2.40
C GLN A 288 -4.92 -24.01 -3.32
N GLU A 289 -6.20 -24.18 -2.94
CA GLU A 289 -7.22 -24.83 -3.76
C GLU A 289 -7.89 -23.86 -4.75
N ILE A 290 -7.57 -22.57 -4.69
CA ILE A 290 -8.11 -21.57 -5.60
C ILE A 290 -7.43 -21.73 -6.95
N LYS A 291 -8.24 -21.87 -8.01
CA LYS A 291 -7.79 -21.90 -9.40
C LYS A 291 -8.21 -20.60 -10.10
N VAL A 292 -7.26 -19.99 -10.78
CA VAL A 292 -7.49 -18.79 -11.60
C VAL A 292 -7.11 -19.10 -13.04
N SER A 293 -8.00 -18.80 -13.98
CA SER A 293 -7.76 -18.97 -15.41
C SER A 293 -8.21 -17.73 -16.18
N ARG A 294 -7.75 -17.60 -17.42
CA ARG A 294 -8.26 -16.55 -18.31
C ARG A 294 -9.51 -17.07 -19.03
N LYS A 295 -10.41 -16.16 -19.41
CA LYS A 295 -11.68 -16.52 -20.09
C LYS A 295 -11.51 -17.43 -21.31
N ALA A 296 -10.38 -17.37 -22.01
CA ALA A 296 -10.08 -18.22 -23.17
C ALA A 296 -9.82 -19.70 -22.80
N GLU A 297 -9.56 -19.98 -21.52
CA GLU A 297 -9.17 -21.31 -21.00
C GLU A 297 -10.32 -21.97 -20.21
N ASN A 298 -11.53 -21.43 -20.34
CA ASN A 298 -12.68 -21.83 -19.51
C ASN A 298 -13.19 -23.23 -19.90
N ASP A 299 -13.19 -24.14 -18.93
CA ASP A 299 -13.76 -25.49 -19.00
C ASP A 299 -15.23 -25.60 -18.53
N GLY A 300 -15.84 -24.46 -18.16
CA GLY A 300 -17.23 -24.39 -17.67
C GLY A 300 -17.41 -24.58 -16.16
N SER A 301 -16.35 -24.80 -15.39
CA SER A 301 -16.40 -25.06 -13.93
C SER A 301 -16.32 -23.79 -13.07
N ASN A 302 -16.23 -22.60 -13.68
CA ASN A 302 -15.94 -21.36 -12.95
C ASN A 302 -17.15 -20.82 -12.20
N GLN A 303 -16.93 -20.45 -10.94
CA GLN A 303 -17.94 -19.89 -10.05
C GLN A 303 -17.94 -18.36 -10.02
N TYR A 304 -16.80 -17.72 -10.23
CA TYR A 304 -16.62 -16.27 -10.14
C TYR A 304 -15.89 -15.71 -11.35
N SER A 305 -16.15 -14.45 -11.66
CA SER A 305 -15.43 -13.71 -12.70
C SER A 305 -14.94 -12.37 -12.16
N PHE A 306 -13.78 -11.93 -12.68
CA PHE A 306 -13.18 -10.65 -12.35
C PHE A 306 -12.61 -10.00 -13.61
N VAL A 307 -12.83 -8.71 -13.77
CA VAL A 307 -12.28 -7.93 -14.88
C VAL A 307 -11.18 -7.01 -14.37
N LEU A 308 -9.94 -7.27 -14.76
CA LEU A 308 -8.82 -6.39 -14.50
C LEU A 308 -8.77 -5.30 -15.58
N ASN A 309 -9.17 -4.08 -15.23
CA ASN A 309 -9.31 -2.97 -16.18
C ASN A 309 -8.10 -2.03 -16.21
N LYS A 310 -7.27 -2.02 -15.15
CA LYS A 310 -6.21 -1.03 -14.97
C LYS A 310 -5.01 -1.63 -14.26
N LEU A 311 -3.83 -1.17 -14.67
CA LEU A 311 -2.57 -1.33 -13.95
C LEU A 311 -1.98 0.05 -13.65
N TYR A 312 -1.26 0.16 -12.55
CA TYR A 312 -0.57 1.39 -12.16
C TYR A 312 0.85 1.35 -12.70
N LEU A 313 1.09 2.11 -13.80
CA LEU A 313 2.32 2.06 -14.58
C LEU A 313 2.94 3.47 -14.73
N SER A 314 3.03 4.23 -13.63
CA SER A 314 3.64 5.56 -13.66
C SER A 314 5.14 5.47 -13.96
N GLU A 315 5.65 6.38 -14.77
CA GLU A 315 7.02 6.37 -15.26
C GLU A 315 7.96 7.24 -14.40
N PRO A 316 9.23 6.85 -14.19
CA PRO A 316 10.22 7.73 -13.60
C PRO A 316 10.57 8.90 -14.53
N VAL A 317 11.01 10.03 -13.98
CA VAL A 317 11.62 11.11 -14.74
C VAL A 317 13.14 10.95 -14.71
N ILE A 318 13.79 10.98 -15.87
CA ILE A 318 15.26 10.89 -15.97
C ILE A 318 15.84 12.30 -15.96
N LYS A 319 16.80 12.53 -15.07
CA LYS A 319 17.48 13.82 -14.89
C LYS A 319 18.08 14.30 -16.23
N ASN A 320 18.02 15.61 -16.43
CA ASN A 320 18.59 16.29 -17.61
C ASN A 320 17.92 16.01 -18.97
N GLY A 321 16.83 15.21 -19.02
CA GLY A 321 16.04 14.99 -20.24
C GLY A 321 16.80 14.40 -21.45
N VAL A 322 18.05 13.95 -21.26
CA VAL A 322 18.93 13.46 -22.35
C VAL A 322 18.53 12.05 -22.78
N VAL A 323 18.03 11.24 -21.85
CA VAL A 323 17.58 9.86 -22.09
C VAL A 323 16.07 9.82 -21.96
N LEU A 324 15.38 9.24 -22.94
CA LEU A 324 13.94 9.03 -22.88
C LEU A 324 13.63 7.73 -22.13
N VAL A 325 12.60 7.72 -21.28
CA VAL A 325 12.19 6.53 -20.51
C VAL A 325 11.93 5.33 -21.43
N ASN A 326 11.33 5.55 -22.60
CA ASN A 326 11.04 4.49 -23.57
C ASN A 326 12.29 3.87 -24.22
N SER A 327 13.48 4.46 -24.03
CA SER A 327 14.75 3.89 -24.48
C SER A 327 15.41 2.98 -23.44
N LEU A 328 14.83 2.88 -22.24
CA LEU A 328 15.31 1.99 -21.19
C LEU A 328 15.13 0.52 -21.56
N THR A 329 16.04 -0.33 -21.14
CA THR A 329 16.05 -1.77 -21.45
C THR A 329 14.82 -2.50 -20.93
N SER A 330 14.30 -2.08 -19.78
CA SER A 330 13.12 -2.67 -19.14
C SER A 330 11.78 -2.19 -19.74
N TYR A 331 11.78 -1.09 -20.48
CA TYR A 331 10.54 -0.45 -20.96
C TYR A 331 9.65 -1.36 -21.84
N PRO A 332 10.19 -2.17 -22.77
CA PRO A 332 9.37 -3.09 -23.56
C PRO A 332 8.61 -4.13 -22.71
N MET A 333 9.11 -4.46 -21.51
CA MET A 333 8.38 -5.32 -20.57
C MET A 333 7.21 -4.57 -19.93
N LEU A 334 7.38 -3.28 -19.62
CA LEU A 334 6.32 -2.44 -19.08
C LEU A 334 5.13 -2.36 -20.08
N GLU A 335 5.41 -2.13 -21.37
CA GLU A 335 4.38 -2.09 -22.41
C GLU A 335 3.58 -3.41 -22.51
N ARG A 336 4.27 -4.55 -22.36
CA ARG A 336 3.64 -5.88 -22.43
C ARG A 336 2.67 -6.16 -21.29
N LEU A 337 2.75 -5.43 -20.18
CA LEU A 337 1.85 -5.63 -19.04
C LEU A 337 0.38 -5.37 -19.41
N SER A 338 0.10 -4.56 -20.41
CA SER A 338 -1.26 -4.38 -20.94
C SER A 338 -1.92 -5.68 -21.37
N SER A 339 -1.13 -6.70 -21.76
CA SER A 339 -1.62 -8.03 -22.12
C SER A 339 -2.26 -8.79 -20.94
N PHE A 340 -1.99 -8.38 -19.71
CA PHE A 340 -2.61 -8.97 -18.50
C PHE A 340 -4.00 -8.40 -18.22
N LEU A 341 -4.39 -7.28 -18.83
CA LEU A 341 -5.75 -6.77 -18.72
C LEU A 341 -6.75 -7.75 -19.34
N GLY A 342 -7.93 -7.85 -18.74
CA GLY A 342 -8.99 -8.70 -19.24
C GLY A 342 -9.74 -9.45 -18.15
N THR A 343 -10.52 -10.47 -18.59
CA THR A 343 -11.38 -11.25 -17.70
C THR A 343 -10.64 -12.47 -17.18
N TYR A 344 -10.69 -12.65 -15.88
CA TYR A 344 -10.23 -13.82 -15.14
C TYR A 344 -11.43 -14.59 -14.60
N LEU A 345 -11.31 -15.89 -14.55
CA LEU A 345 -12.30 -16.81 -14.04
C LEU A 345 -11.70 -17.55 -12.84
N ILE A 346 -12.47 -17.62 -11.76
CA ILE A 346 -12.02 -18.16 -10.49
C ILE A 346 -12.93 -19.33 -10.10
N SER A 347 -12.33 -20.42 -9.65
CA SER A 347 -13.02 -21.59 -9.13
C SER A 347 -12.23 -22.19 -7.97
N TRP A 348 -12.88 -23.13 -7.28
CA TRP A 348 -12.21 -24.02 -6.36
C TRP A 348 -11.79 -25.31 -7.09
N ASN A 349 -10.62 -25.84 -6.75
CA ASN A 349 -10.28 -27.23 -7.10
C ASN A 349 -11.16 -28.16 -6.24
N ASP A 350 -11.71 -29.18 -6.86
CA ASP A 350 -12.47 -30.25 -6.19
C ASP A 350 -11.57 -31.12 -5.33
#